data_6ee69f717d12fe5572f01e710100c1fe
#
_entry.id   6ee69f717d12fe5572f01e710100c1fe
#
_cell.length_a   1.000
_cell.length_b   1.000
_cell.length_c   1.000
_cell.angle_alpha   90.00
_cell.angle_beta   90.00
_cell.angle_gamma   90.00
#
_symmetry.space_group_name_H-M   'P 1'
#
loop_
_entity.id
_entity.type
_entity.pdbx_description
1 polymer ?
#
loop_
_entity_poly.entity_id
_entity_poly.type
_entity_poly.pdbx_seq_one_letter_code
_entity_poly.pdbx_strand_id
1 'polypeptide(L)'
;MQKSRITHYFFILILIGAVMLLVSACSNKQKSTSSNGKVSIVASTNVYADIAKNVAGKYGDVQAVIKNSATDPHDFEPTTADAKNLTKANIIVANGLGYDSWMNKLASSVNKKTVLVGEDLMHLKKGDNPHIWYNLNMPTKYVNYLVKRLSKLQPKHAVYFKANGQKYLAKIDQIRKLAKRGNKTDKPVFVSEPVFDYALEEAGYKVGDKDFEKAVQNGTDPSPKTINKMTKEIEDKKIAFFVNNTQASSSTVKTFVKLAKKNGVPVLSVRETIPNHTTYLDWMKENYQNLANISKK
;
A
#
# COMPACT_ATOMS: atom_id res chain seq x y z
N MET A 1 -74.20 3.67 -30.28
CA MET A 1 -73.37 4.24 -29.23
C MET A 1 -72.19 3.36 -28.75
N GLN A 2 -72.01 2.11 -29.20
CA GLN A 2 -71.02 1.16 -28.72
C GLN A 2 -69.65 1.21 -29.47
N LYS A 3 -69.67 1.59 -30.76
CA LYS A 3 -68.42 1.70 -31.60
C LYS A 3 -67.49 2.83 -31.21
N SER A 4 -68.00 3.95 -30.69
CA SER A 4 -67.20 5.10 -30.30
C SER A 4 -66.35 4.84 -29.03
N ARG A 5 -66.80 4.00 -28.11
CA ARG A 5 -66.07 3.69 -26.87
C ARG A 5 -64.82 2.79 -27.09
N ILE A 6 -64.95 1.86 -28.04
CA ILE A 6 -63.85 0.93 -28.36
C ILE A 6 -62.69 1.66 -29.00
N THR A 7 -62.96 2.65 -29.87
CA THR A 7 -61.92 3.48 -30.51
C THR A 7 -61.17 4.35 -29.50
N HIS A 8 -61.81 4.87 -28.46
CA HIS A 8 -61.18 5.66 -27.40
C HIS A 8 -60.22 4.80 -26.50
N TYR A 9 -60.65 3.57 -26.18
CA TYR A 9 -59.79 2.67 -25.40
C TYR A 9 -58.54 2.22 -26.18
N PHE A 10 -58.66 2.05 -27.50
CA PHE A 10 -57.57 1.69 -28.38
C PHE A 10 -56.54 2.82 -28.49
N PHE A 11 -56.96 4.08 -28.56
CA PHE A 11 -56.08 5.25 -28.55
C PHE A 11 -55.43 5.47 -27.19
N ILE A 12 -56.11 5.21 -26.09
CA ILE A 12 -55.54 5.33 -24.74
C ILE A 12 -54.45 4.24 -24.51
N LEU A 13 -54.65 3.01 -24.97
CA LEU A 13 -53.70 1.92 -24.89
C LEU A 13 -52.43 2.20 -25.71
N ILE A 14 -52.57 2.78 -26.91
CA ILE A 14 -51.44 3.20 -27.75
C ILE A 14 -50.66 4.35 -27.10
N LEU A 15 -51.34 5.31 -26.46
CA LEU A 15 -50.70 6.42 -25.76
C LEU A 15 -49.94 5.96 -24.50
N ILE A 16 -50.48 5.00 -23.75
CA ILE A 16 -49.80 4.40 -22.59
C ILE A 16 -48.60 3.56 -23.03
N GLY A 17 -48.67 2.83 -24.14
CA GLY A 17 -47.57 2.09 -24.73
C GLY A 17 -46.41 3.00 -25.20
N ALA A 18 -46.73 4.17 -25.80
CA ALA A 18 -45.74 5.14 -26.24
C ALA A 18 -45.04 5.84 -25.06
N VAL A 19 -45.74 6.09 -23.95
CA VAL A 19 -45.14 6.68 -22.72
C VAL A 19 -44.23 5.68 -22.02
N MET A 20 -44.52 4.37 -22.02
CA MET A 20 -43.63 3.36 -21.45
C MET A 20 -42.30 3.16 -22.25
N LEU A 21 -42.31 3.42 -23.56
CA LEU A 21 -41.11 3.35 -24.38
C LEU A 21 -40.15 4.55 -24.18
N LEU A 22 -40.65 5.69 -23.67
CA LEU A 22 -39.83 6.88 -23.41
C LEU A 22 -39.12 6.85 -22.04
N VAL A 23 -39.55 6.00 -21.11
CA VAL A 23 -38.91 5.89 -19.77
C VAL A 23 -37.66 4.97 -19.77
N SER A 24 -37.50 4.13 -20.78
CA SER A 24 -36.35 3.20 -20.90
C SER A 24 -35.08 3.85 -21.41
N ALA A 25 -35.08 5.12 -21.81
CA ALA A 25 -33.92 5.80 -22.41
C ALA A 25 -33.02 6.57 -21.42
N CYS A 26 -33.38 6.66 -20.15
CA CYS A 26 -32.56 7.33 -19.12
C CYS A 26 -31.81 6.33 -18.25
N SER A 27 -31.10 5.36 -18.86
CA SER A 27 -29.94 4.74 -18.22
C SER A 27 -28.83 5.74 -18.21
N ASN A 28 -28.75 6.56 -17.17
CA ASN A 28 -27.67 7.50 -16.91
C ASN A 28 -26.38 6.69 -16.72
N LYS A 29 -25.70 6.34 -17.84
CA LYS A 29 -24.28 6.01 -17.81
C LYS A 29 -23.59 7.26 -17.32
N GLN A 30 -23.32 7.31 -16.04
CA GLN A 30 -22.44 8.31 -15.43
C GLN A 30 -21.09 8.20 -16.14
N LYS A 31 -20.93 8.97 -17.23
CA LYS A 31 -19.64 9.20 -17.88
C LYS A 31 -18.77 9.88 -16.84
N SER A 32 -17.89 9.11 -16.22
CA SER A 32 -16.76 9.69 -15.49
C SER A 32 -15.94 10.48 -16.52
N THR A 33 -16.05 11.79 -16.47
CA THR A 33 -15.26 12.73 -17.29
C THR A 33 -13.82 12.68 -16.80
N SER A 34 -13.02 11.76 -17.36
CA SER A 34 -11.58 11.88 -17.25
C SER A 34 -11.13 12.97 -18.23
N SER A 35 -10.55 14.03 -17.73
CA SER A 35 -9.83 14.99 -18.54
C SER A 35 -8.76 14.24 -19.35
N ASN A 36 -8.73 14.40 -20.68
CA ASN A 36 -7.80 13.76 -21.61
C ASN A 36 -7.84 12.23 -21.77
N GLY A 37 -8.95 11.54 -21.46
CA GLY A 37 -9.06 10.08 -21.68
C GLY A 37 -8.21 9.21 -20.75
N LYS A 38 -7.51 9.79 -19.75
CA LYS A 38 -6.73 9.05 -18.75
C LYS A 38 -7.54 8.77 -17.50
N VAL A 39 -7.25 7.65 -16.81
CA VAL A 39 -7.82 7.35 -15.49
C VAL A 39 -7.03 8.09 -14.43
N SER A 40 -7.69 8.94 -13.66
CA SER A 40 -7.07 9.65 -12.54
C SER A 40 -7.02 8.73 -11.31
N ILE A 41 -5.81 8.53 -10.78
CA ILE A 41 -5.52 7.71 -9.61
C ILE A 41 -4.77 8.58 -8.60
N VAL A 42 -5.30 8.69 -7.38
CA VAL A 42 -4.63 9.40 -6.28
C VAL A 42 -4.34 8.42 -5.16
N ALA A 43 -3.09 8.28 -4.80
CA ALA A 43 -2.62 7.44 -3.70
C ALA A 43 -2.18 8.29 -2.51
N SER A 44 -2.26 7.75 -1.31
CA SER A 44 -1.77 8.42 -0.10
C SER A 44 -0.26 8.66 -0.19
N THR A 45 0.50 7.63 -0.58
CA THR A 45 1.97 7.67 -0.63
C THR A 45 2.52 7.31 -1.99
N ASN A 46 3.79 7.59 -2.20
CA ASN A 46 4.54 7.26 -3.41
C ASN A 46 4.65 5.75 -3.65
N VAL A 47 4.55 4.90 -2.64
CA VAL A 47 4.53 3.43 -2.77
C VAL A 47 3.41 2.98 -3.71
N TYR A 48 2.17 3.35 -3.38
CA TYR A 48 1.00 2.96 -4.17
C TYR A 48 0.93 3.69 -5.50
N ALA A 49 1.38 4.95 -5.53
CA ALA A 49 1.44 5.72 -6.78
C ALA A 49 2.43 5.13 -7.78
N ASP A 50 3.62 4.68 -7.35
CA ASP A 50 4.61 4.07 -8.23
C ASP A 50 4.08 2.77 -8.86
N ILE A 51 3.49 1.88 -8.05
CA ILE A 51 2.87 0.65 -8.55
C ILE A 51 1.75 0.97 -9.55
N ALA A 52 0.88 1.93 -9.22
CA ALA A 52 -0.23 2.32 -10.09
C ALA A 52 0.24 2.92 -11.41
N LYS A 53 1.31 3.74 -11.41
CA LYS A 53 1.93 4.29 -12.64
C LYS A 53 2.41 3.17 -13.57
N ASN A 54 3.04 2.15 -13.02
CA ASN A 54 3.54 1.01 -13.81
C ASN A 54 2.41 0.21 -14.46
N VAL A 55 1.28 0.02 -13.77
CA VAL A 55 0.13 -0.74 -14.30
C VAL A 55 -0.68 0.10 -15.29
N ALA A 56 -1.02 1.34 -14.93
CA ALA A 56 -1.84 2.21 -15.75
C ALA A 56 -1.10 2.76 -16.99
N GLY A 57 0.21 2.95 -16.88
CA GLY A 57 1.07 3.44 -17.95
C GLY A 57 0.54 4.73 -18.57
N LYS A 58 0.57 4.83 -19.88
CA LYS A 58 0.16 6.04 -20.62
C LYS A 58 -1.34 6.39 -20.49
N TYR A 59 -2.16 5.45 -20.01
CA TYR A 59 -3.60 5.65 -19.82
C TYR A 59 -3.98 6.04 -18.38
N GLY A 60 -3.00 6.20 -17.49
CA GLY A 60 -3.19 6.72 -16.14
C GLY A 60 -2.65 8.14 -15.97
N ASP A 61 -3.34 8.93 -15.13
CA ASP A 61 -2.83 10.14 -14.50
C ASP A 61 -2.74 9.82 -13.00
N VAL A 62 -1.51 9.55 -12.53
CA VAL A 62 -1.28 8.99 -11.19
C VAL A 62 -0.49 9.97 -10.34
N GLN A 63 -1.04 10.29 -9.17
CA GLN A 63 -0.43 11.20 -8.21
C GLN A 63 -0.37 10.56 -6.82
N ALA A 64 0.63 10.93 -6.03
CA ALA A 64 0.67 10.70 -4.59
C ALA A 64 0.36 12.01 -3.87
N VAL A 65 -0.33 11.93 -2.73
CA VAL A 65 -0.48 13.09 -1.82
C VAL A 65 0.87 13.36 -1.16
N ILE A 66 1.44 12.36 -0.49
CA ILE A 66 2.80 12.44 0.05
C ILE A 66 3.79 12.07 -1.04
N LYS A 67 4.57 13.07 -1.49
CA LYS A 67 5.59 12.94 -2.54
C LYS A 67 7.00 12.89 -2.01
N ASN A 68 7.25 13.54 -0.87
CA ASN A 68 8.56 13.67 -0.27
C ASN A 68 8.82 12.49 0.67
N SER A 69 9.94 11.82 0.49
CA SER A 69 10.36 10.69 1.32
C SER A 69 10.74 11.04 2.77
N ALA A 70 10.83 12.34 3.10
CA ALA A 70 11.06 12.80 4.48
C ALA A 70 9.78 13.05 5.27
N THR A 71 8.60 13.03 4.62
CA THR A 71 7.32 13.26 5.27
C THR A 71 6.86 11.98 5.97
N ASP A 72 6.55 12.09 7.25
CA ASP A 72 5.95 11.00 8.04
C ASP A 72 4.46 10.86 7.67
N PRO A 73 4.01 9.71 7.18
CA PRO A 73 2.61 9.51 6.83
C PRO A 73 1.66 9.41 8.03
N HIS A 74 2.17 9.07 9.22
CA HIS A 74 1.36 9.01 10.44
C HIS A 74 0.89 10.40 10.89
N ASP A 75 1.78 11.40 10.76
CA ASP A 75 1.56 12.76 11.25
C ASP A 75 1.20 13.75 10.12
N PHE A 76 0.90 13.24 8.91
CA PHE A 76 0.61 14.08 7.77
C PHE A 76 -0.76 14.76 7.89
N GLU A 77 -0.78 16.08 7.76
CA GLU A 77 -1.99 16.89 7.71
C GLU A 77 -2.28 17.31 6.25
N PRO A 78 -3.36 16.78 5.64
CA PRO A 78 -3.71 17.12 4.27
C PRO A 78 -4.28 18.55 4.15
N THR A 79 -4.02 19.18 3.00
CA THR A 79 -4.49 20.52 2.68
C THR A 79 -5.82 20.50 1.90
N THR A 80 -6.46 21.69 1.76
CA THR A 80 -7.62 21.88 0.89
C THR A 80 -7.30 21.61 -0.60
N ALA A 81 -6.05 21.82 -1.01
CA ALA A 81 -5.59 21.49 -2.36
C ALA A 81 -5.57 19.98 -2.60
N ASP A 82 -5.19 19.19 -1.58
CA ASP A 82 -5.23 17.72 -1.65
C ASP A 82 -6.69 17.24 -1.78
N ALA A 83 -7.62 17.80 -1.01
CA ALA A 83 -9.06 17.49 -1.14
C ALA A 83 -9.56 17.78 -2.57
N LYS A 84 -9.19 18.94 -3.16
CA LYS A 84 -9.58 19.31 -4.52
C LYS A 84 -9.07 18.30 -5.56
N ASN A 85 -7.87 17.76 -5.39
CA ASN A 85 -7.32 16.74 -6.28
C ASN A 85 -8.14 15.44 -6.24
N LEU A 86 -8.70 15.08 -5.08
CA LEU A 86 -9.51 13.88 -4.93
C LEU A 86 -10.87 13.98 -5.64
N THR A 87 -11.43 15.18 -5.84
CA THR A 87 -12.75 15.35 -6.48
C THR A 87 -12.81 14.72 -7.86
N LYS A 88 -11.71 14.77 -8.62
CA LYS A 88 -11.59 14.23 -9.99
C LYS A 88 -11.07 12.79 -10.05
N ALA A 89 -10.63 12.23 -8.93
CA ALA A 89 -10.06 10.89 -8.88
C ALA A 89 -11.10 9.81 -9.23
N ASN A 90 -10.72 8.87 -10.09
CA ASN A 90 -11.48 7.67 -10.41
C ASN A 90 -11.17 6.52 -9.44
N ILE A 91 -9.95 6.53 -8.90
CA ILE A 91 -9.45 5.56 -7.91
C ILE A 91 -8.68 6.35 -6.86
N ILE A 92 -9.02 6.15 -5.59
CA ILE A 92 -8.31 6.69 -4.44
C ILE A 92 -7.81 5.50 -3.63
N VAL A 93 -6.53 5.51 -3.26
CA VAL A 93 -5.85 4.38 -2.60
C VAL A 93 -5.10 4.86 -1.36
N ALA A 94 -5.22 4.10 -0.30
CA ALA A 94 -4.44 4.26 0.92
C ALA A 94 -3.89 2.92 1.40
N ASN A 95 -2.88 2.97 2.27
CA ASN A 95 -2.34 1.80 2.94
C ASN A 95 -3.42 1.12 3.80
N GLY A 96 -4.11 1.91 4.61
CA GLY A 96 -5.01 1.44 5.65
C GLY A 96 -4.28 1.06 6.94
N LEU A 97 -4.92 0.22 7.77
CA LEU A 97 -4.39 -0.29 9.05
C LEU A 97 -4.01 0.83 10.05
N GLY A 98 -4.56 2.02 9.88
CA GLY A 98 -4.26 3.18 10.72
C GLY A 98 -3.11 4.06 10.24
N TYR A 99 -2.30 3.60 9.27
CA TYR A 99 -1.09 4.27 8.81
C TYR A 99 -1.33 5.66 8.18
N ASP A 100 -2.35 5.75 7.33
CA ASP A 100 -2.71 6.95 6.58
C ASP A 100 -4.21 7.27 6.67
N SER A 101 -4.75 7.18 7.88
CA SER A 101 -6.19 7.37 8.18
C SER A 101 -6.75 8.71 7.71
N TRP A 102 -5.90 9.73 7.59
CA TRP A 102 -6.25 11.04 7.04
C TRP A 102 -6.76 10.97 5.60
N MET A 103 -6.25 10.02 4.79
CA MET A 103 -6.66 9.86 3.39
C MET A 103 -8.12 9.46 3.26
N ASN A 104 -8.60 8.58 4.14
CA ASN A 104 -10.01 8.18 4.16
C ASN A 104 -10.93 9.35 4.59
N LYS A 105 -10.52 10.12 5.60
CA LYS A 105 -11.24 11.33 6.02
C LYS A 105 -11.30 12.36 4.88
N LEU A 106 -10.17 12.58 4.20
CA LEU A 106 -10.08 13.50 3.07
C LEU A 106 -10.97 13.08 1.90
N ALA A 107 -10.96 11.80 1.53
CA ALA A 107 -11.83 11.27 0.47
C ALA A 107 -13.32 11.41 0.83
N SER A 108 -13.68 11.13 2.09
CA SER A 108 -15.05 11.27 2.58
C SER A 108 -15.55 12.73 2.52
N SER A 109 -14.68 13.71 2.78
CA SER A 109 -15.04 15.14 2.71
C SER A 109 -15.46 15.60 1.31
N VAL A 110 -15.08 14.85 0.28
CA VAL A 110 -15.45 15.10 -1.13
C VAL A 110 -16.37 14.02 -1.72
N ASN A 111 -17.07 13.28 -0.86
CA ASN A 111 -17.99 12.20 -1.22
C ASN A 111 -17.35 11.10 -2.09
N LYS A 112 -16.10 10.75 -1.82
CA LYS A 112 -15.35 9.68 -2.48
C LYS A 112 -15.05 8.55 -1.50
N LYS A 113 -14.81 7.35 -2.05
CA LYS A 113 -14.38 6.17 -1.28
C LYS A 113 -12.92 5.86 -1.56
N THR A 114 -12.20 5.54 -0.51
CA THR A 114 -10.82 5.06 -0.57
C THR A 114 -10.78 3.54 -0.62
N VAL A 115 -9.86 2.98 -1.39
CA VAL A 115 -9.50 1.57 -1.32
C VAL A 115 -8.36 1.45 -0.31
N LEU A 116 -8.60 0.72 0.76
CA LEU A 116 -7.63 0.44 1.81
C LEU A 116 -6.91 -0.87 1.46
N VAL A 117 -5.63 -0.80 1.10
CA VAL A 117 -4.91 -1.98 0.60
C VAL A 117 -4.81 -3.07 1.67
N GLY A 118 -4.56 -2.68 2.92
CA GLY A 118 -4.48 -3.62 4.04
C GLY A 118 -5.79 -4.36 4.28
N GLU A 119 -6.89 -3.64 4.46
CA GLU A 119 -8.19 -4.20 4.79
C GLU A 119 -8.90 -4.80 3.58
N ASP A 120 -9.03 -4.03 2.48
CA ASP A 120 -9.89 -4.42 1.35
C ASP A 120 -9.22 -5.47 0.44
N LEU A 121 -7.87 -5.44 0.32
CA LEU A 121 -7.17 -6.29 -0.63
C LEU A 121 -6.38 -7.41 0.04
N MET A 122 -5.76 -7.14 1.20
CA MET A 122 -4.99 -8.15 1.93
C MET A 122 -5.80 -8.84 3.02
N HIS A 123 -6.99 -8.31 3.36
CA HIS A 123 -7.89 -8.84 4.40
C HIS A 123 -7.27 -8.83 5.80
N LEU A 124 -6.40 -7.87 6.05
CA LEU A 124 -5.83 -7.61 7.36
C LEU A 124 -6.80 -6.81 8.23
N LYS A 125 -6.57 -6.82 9.54
CA LYS A 125 -7.44 -6.18 10.53
C LYS A 125 -6.77 -4.97 11.17
N LYS A 126 -7.57 -4.08 11.72
CA LYS A 126 -7.06 -2.99 12.54
C LYS A 126 -6.20 -3.54 13.69
N GLY A 127 -4.99 -3.03 13.81
CA GLY A 127 -4.00 -3.49 14.78
C GLY A 127 -2.96 -4.47 14.22
N ASP A 128 -3.17 -5.00 13.01
CA ASP A 128 -2.11 -5.69 12.29
C ASP A 128 -1.01 -4.70 11.87
N ASN A 129 0.19 -5.22 11.63
CA ASN A 129 1.33 -4.41 11.24
C ASN A 129 1.05 -3.64 9.93
N PRO A 130 1.09 -2.30 9.93
CA PRO A 130 0.73 -1.50 8.76
C PRO A 130 1.83 -1.44 7.69
N HIS A 131 3.05 -1.92 7.94
CA HIS A 131 4.20 -1.81 7.04
C HIS A 131 4.14 -2.83 5.88
N ILE A 132 2.96 -2.96 5.28
CA ILE A 132 2.62 -3.99 4.28
C ILE A 132 3.36 -3.84 2.96
N TRP A 133 4.02 -2.73 2.69
CA TRP A 133 4.84 -2.56 1.48
C TRP A 133 6.06 -3.49 1.45
N TYR A 134 6.49 -4.00 2.58
CA TYR A 134 7.52 -5.03 2.67
C TYR A 134 6.98 -6.47 2.53
N ASN A 135 5.66 -6.65 2.54
CA ASN A 135 5.03 -7.94 2.25
C ASN A 135 4.87 -8.11 0.72
N LEU A 136 5.61 -9.06 0.12
CA LEU A 136 5.58 -9.28 -1.34
C LEU A 136 4.24 -9.79 -1.89
N ASN A 137 3.27 -10.11 -1.03
CA ASN A 137 1.90 -10.38 -1.46
C ASN A 137 1.11 -9.08 -1.70
N MET A 138 1.47 -7.97 -1.03
CA MET A 138 0.80 -6.68 -1.20
C MET A 138 0.81 -6.22 -2.67
N PRO A 139 1.97 -6.09 -3.36
CA PRO A 139 1.98 -5.66 -4.75
C PRO A 139 1.21 -6.61 -5.66
N THR A 140 1.19 -7.92 -5.37
CA THR A 140 0.40 -8.89 -6.14
C THR A 140 -1.11 -8.60 -6.04
N LYS A 141 -1.62 -8.39 -4.82
CA LYS A 141 -3.02 -8.08 -4.57
C LYS A 141 -3.41 -6.73 -5.19
N TYR A 142 -2.57 -5.71 -5.00
CA TYR A 142 -2.83 -4.37 -5.50
C TYR A 142 -2.76 -4.27 -7.04
N VAL A 143 -1.78 -4.89 -7.69
CA VAL A 143 -1.68 -4.95 -9.16
C VAL A 143 -2.91 -5.65 -9.75
N ASN A 144 -3.34 -6.78 -9.19
CA ASN A 144 -4.53 -7.49 -9.66
C ASN A 144 -5.81 -6.62 -9.52
N TYR A 145 -5.95 -5.91 -8.41
CA TYR A 145 -7.03 -4.93 -8.23
C TYR A 145 -6.98 -3.84 -9.30
N LEU A 146 -5.81 -3.22 -9.53
CA LEU A 146 -5.62 -2.17 -10.53
C LEU A 146 -5.96 -2.65 -11.95
N VAL A 147 -5.46 -3.81 -12.35
CA VAL A 147 -5.77 -4.40 -13.68
C VAL A 147 -7.27 -4.57 -13.84
N LYS A 148 -7.95 -5.16 -12.86
CA LYS A 148 -9.40 -5.35 -12.90
C LYS A 148 -10.16 -4.02 -12.97
N ARG A 149 -9.79 -3.06 -12.14
CA ARG A 149 -10.47 -1.77 -12.03
C ARG A 149 -10.24 -0.90 -13.26
N LEU A 150 -9.01 -0.81 -13.76
CA LEU A 150 -8.66 -0.07 -14.96
C LEU A 150 -9.31 -0.65 -16.21
N SER A 151 -9.34 -1.98 -16.35
CA SER A 151 -10.03 -2.66 -17.46
C SER A 151 -11.53 -2.39 -17.45
N LYS A 152 -12.15 -2.27 -16.27
CA LYS A 152 -13.58 -1.87 -16.16
C LYS A 152 -13.81 -0.41 -16.54
N LEU A 153 -12.87 0.50 -16.18
CA LEU A 153 -12.98 1.93 -16.51
C LEU A 153 -12.65 2.22 -17.97
N GLN A 154 -11.71 1.49 -18.55
CA GLN A 154 -11.29 1.64 -19.96
C GLN A 154 -11.20 0.27 -20.64
N PRO A 155 -12.32 -0.36 -21.02
CA PRO A 155 -12.35 -1.71 -21.62
C PRO A 155 -11.49 -1.85 -22.88
N LYS A 156 -11.39 -0.79 -23.69
CA LYS A 156 -10.57 -0.77 -24.91
C LYS A 156 -9.06 -0.98 -24.63
N HIS A 157 -8.60 -0.72 -23.41
CA HIS A 157 -7.20 -0.84 -23.00
C HIS A 157 -6.94 -1.99 -22.03
N ALA A 158 -7.91 -2.89 -21.84
CA ALA A 158 -7.82 -4.00 -20.88
C ALA A 158 -6.58 -4.90 -21.12
N VAL A 159 -6.27 -5.20 -22.39
CA VAL A 159 -5.09 -6.01 -22.76
C VAL A 159 -3.79 -5.32 -22.34
N TYR A 160 -3.70 -4.00 -22.53
CA TYR A 160 -2.54 -3.20 -22.12
C TYR A 160 -2.31 -3.24 -20.61
N PHE A 161 -3.36 -3.03 -19.82
CA PHE A 161 -3.26 -3.08 -18.35
C PHE A 161 -2.88 -4.48 -17.85
N LYS A 162 -3.44 -5.52 -18.45
CA LYS A 162 -3.09 -6.93 -18.14
C LYS A 162 -1.62 -7.21 -18.42
N ALA A 163 -1.11 -6.81 -19.58
CA ALA A 163 0.29 -7.00 -19.95
C ALA A 163 1.23 -6.26 -18.99
N ASN A 164 0.93 -5.00 -18.63
CA ASN A 164 1.71 -4.24 -17.67
C ASN A 164 1.71 -4.91 -16.29
N GLY A 165 0.53 -5.35 -15.81
CA GLY A 165 0.42 -6.07 -14.55
C GLY A 165 1.27 -7.33 -14.53
N GLN A 166 1.19 -8.17 -15.56
CA GLN A 166 2.01 -9.39 -15.68
C GLN A 166 3.51 -9.08 -15.67
N LYS A 167 3.93 -8.07 -16.43
CA LYS A 167 5.34 -7.62 -16.45
C LYS A 167 5.81 -7.13 -15.07
N TYR A 168 4.95 -6.42 -14.34
CA TYR A 168 5.27 -5.95 -13.00
C TYR A 168 5.41 -7.11 -12.01
N LEU A 169 4.45 -8.05 -12.02
CA LEU A 169 4.45 -9.21 -11.13
C LEU A 169 5.64 -10.13 -11.37
N ALA A 170 6.08 -10.30 -12.63
CA ALA A 170 7.29 -11.06 -12.92
C ALA A 170 8.55 -10.47 -12.23
N LYS A 171 8.62 -9.14 -12.06
CA LYS A 171 9.71 -8.50 -11.31
C LYS A 171 9.57 -8.73 -9.80
N ILE A 172 8.35 -8.72 -9.26
CA ILE A 172 8.09 -9.08 -7.83
C ILE A 172 8.54 -10.53 -7.56
N ASP A 173 8.27 -11.46 -8.49
CA ASP A 173 8.72 -12.85 -8.34
C ASP A 173 10.25 -12.99 -8.34
N GLN A 174 10.96 -12.12 -9.06
CA GLN A 174 12.44 -12.06 -8.98
C GLN A 174 12.91 -11.60 -7.60
N ILE A 175 12.23 -10.60 -7.01
CA ILE A 175 12.53 -10.13 -5.63
C ILE A 175 12.23 -11.24 -4.63
N ARG A 176 11.12 -11.97 -4.77
CA ARG A 176 10.78 -13.11 -3.92
C ARG A 176 11.85 -14.22 -3.95
N LYS A 177 12.50 -14.43 -5.09
CA LYS A 177 13.64 -15.36 -5.18
C LYS A 177 14.86 -14.87 -4.39
N LEU A 178 15.04 -13.55 -4.22
CA LEU A 178 16.10 -13.01 -3.35
C LEU A 178 15.77 -13.27 -1.87
N ALA A 179 14.52 -13.08 -1.45
CA ALA A 179 14.10 -13.37 -0.07
C ALA A 179 14.44 -14.82 0.34
N LYS A 180 14.19 -15.80 -0.53
CA LYS A 180 14.51 -17.23 -0.30
C LYS A 180 16.00 -17.54 -0.16
N ARG A 181 16.90 -16.61 -0.50
CA ARG A 181 18.35 -16.76 -0.29
C ARG A 181 18.80 -16.34 1.12
N GLY A 182 17.88 -15.76 1.91
CA GLY A 182 18.10 -15.37 3.30
C GLY A 182 18.28 -16.56 4.22
N ASN A 183 18.13 -16.34 5.44
CA ASN A 183 18.20 -17.16 6.64
C ASN A 183 18.96 -18.51 6.56
N LYS A 184 20.16 -18.51 7.12
CA LYS A 184 20.93 -19.76 7.41
C LYS A 184 21.22 -19.89 8.90
N THR A 185 20.43 -19.25 9.76
CA THR A 185 20.67 -19.21 11.21
C THR A 185 19.36 -19.27 11.97
N ASP A 186 19.34 -19.97 13.10
CA ASP A 186 18.23 -19.99 14.03
C ASP A 186 18.24 -18.83 15.03
N LYS A 187 19.27 -17.97 14.98
CA LYS A 187 19.35 -16.79 15.82
C LYS A 187 18.24 -15.80 15.46
N PRO A 188 17.54 -15.22 16.45
CA PRO A 188 16.55 -14.20 16.21
C PRO A 188 17.18 -12.92 15.65
N VAL A 189 16.36 -12.10 15.04
CA VAL A 189 16.67 -10.75 14.59
C VAL A 189 16.04 -9.76 15.56
N PHE A 190 16.74 -8.70 15.92
CA PHE A 190 16.15 -7.58 16.63
C PHE A 190 15.83 -6.45 15.67
N VAL A 191 14.73 -5.76 15.92
CA VAL A 191 14.25 -4.65 15.09
C VAL A 191 13.96 -3.42 15.96
N SER A 192 14.21 -2.23 15.43
CA SER A 192 13.86 -0.99 16.13
C SER A 192 12.35 -0.78 16.20
N GLU A 193 11.64 -1.19 15.14
CA GLU A 193 10.20 -1.10 14.94
C GLU A 193 9.76 -2.19 13.97
N PRO A 194 8.47 -2.56 13.89
CA PRO A 194 8.00 -3.66 13.06
C PRO A 194 7.97 -3.32 11.56
N VAL A 195 8.80 -2.39 11.11
CA VAL A 195 8.83 -1.89 9.72
C VAL A 195 9.20 -2.99 8.74
N PHE A 196 10.14 -3.87 9.12
CA PHE A 196 10.71 -4.87 8.21
C PHE A 196 10.25 -6.30 8.48
N ASP A 197 9.32 -6.50 9.40
CA ASP A 197 8.87 -7.82 9.87
C ASP A 197 8.39 -8.73 8.73
N TYR A 198 7.57 -8.21 7.82
CA TYR A 198 7.09 -8.98 6.68
C TYR A 198 8.22 -9.48 5.77
N ALA A 199 9.30 -8.68 5.61
CA ALA A 199 10.44 -9.11 4.83
C ALA A 199 11.29 -10.14 5.57
N LEU A 200 11.43 -10.01 6.89
CA LEU A 200 12.09 -10.99 7.75
C LEU A 200 11.35 -12.33 7.72
N GLU A 201 10.03 -12.30 7.85
CA GLU A 201 9.17 -13.49 7.76
C GLU A 201 9.27 -14.18 6.39
N GLU A 202 9.17 -13.41 5.28
CA GLU A 202 9.34 -13.94 3.91
C GLU A 202 10.71 -14.62 3.72
N ALA A 203 11.76 -14.11 4.39
CA ALA A 203 13.10 -14.66 4.35
C ALA A 203 13.35 -15.78 5.39
N GLY A 204 12.37 -16.08 6.24
CA GLY A 204 12.44 -17.15 7.25
C GLY A 204 13.14 -16.77 8.55
N TYR A 205 13.34 -15.47 8.83
CA TYR A 205 13.86 -15.00 10.12
C TYR A 205 12.78 -14.90 11.18
N LYS A 206 13.16 -14.99 12.44
CA LYS A 206 12.29 -14.77 13.60
C LYS A 206 12.67 -13.46 14.29
N VAL A 207 11.68 -12.62 14.56
CA VAL A 207 11.87 -11.41 15.38
C VAL A 207 11.85 -11.81 16.85
N GLY A 208 12.88 -11.39 17.61
CA GLY A 208 13.11 -11.82 18.98
C GLY A 208 12.75 -10.78 20.06
N ASP A 209 12.37 -9.58 19.67
CA ASP A 209 12.17 -8.43 20.56
C ASP A 209 10.80 -7.74 20.38
N LYS A 210 9.74 -8.53 20.18
CA LYS A 210 8.37 -8.04 19.95
C LYS A 210 7.87 -6.99 20.93
N ASP A 211 8.25 -7.08 22.22
CA ASP A 211 7.87 -6.08 23.22
C ASP A 211 8.59 -4.74 23.01
N PHE A 212 9.85 -4.80 22.53
CA PHE A 212 10.62 -3.60 22.23
C PHE A 212 10.09 -2.86 21.01
N GLU A 213 9.94 -3.57 19.89
CA GLU A 213 9.45 -2.96 18.65
C GLU A 213 8.10 -2.30 18.80
N LYS A 214 7.19 -2.96 19.57
CA LYS A 214 5.86 -2.43 19.85
C LYS A 214 5.90 -1.20 20.74
N ALA A 215 6.78 -1.16 21.76
CA ALA A 215 6.94 0.01 22.60
C ALA A 215 7.45 1.20 21.79
N VAL A 216 8.49 1.00 20.94
CA VAL A 216 9.03 2.07 20.09
C VAL A 216 8.00 2.56 19.08
N GLN A 217 7.27 1.68 18.40
CA GLN A 217 6.19 2.03 17.48
C GLN A 217 5.10 2.88 18.13
N ASN A 218 4.77 2.60 19.40
CA ASN A 218 3.77 3.33 20.14
C ASN A 218 4.32 4.63 20.78
N GLY A 219 5.58 4.99 20.55
CA GLY A 219 6.21 6.15 21.18
C GLY A 219 6.38 6.01 22.71
N THR A 220 6.39 4.78 23.24
CA THR A 220 6.52 4.51 24.67
C THR A 220 7.91 3.94 25.00
N ASP A 221 8.34 4.10 26.25
CA ASP A 221 9.60 3.51 26.69
C ASP A 221 9.49 2.00 26.91
N PRO A 222 10.42 1.20 26.36
CA PRO A 222 10.50 -0.22 26.64
C PRO A 222 10.80 -0.52 28.10
N SER A 223 10.30 -1.63 28.63
CA SER A 223 10.53 -2.00 30.03
C SER A 223 12.02 -2.22 30.33
N PRO A 224 12.49 -1.94 31.59
CA PRO A 224 13.87 -2.26 32.00
C PRO A 224 14.24 -3.73 31.79
N LYS A 225 13.29 -4.65 31.95
CA LYS A 225 13.50 -6.06 31.69
C LYS A 225 13.81 -6.34 30.21
N THR A 226 13.08 -5.72 29.30
CA THR A 226 13.28 -5.82 27.85
C THR A 226 14.65 -5.26 27.47
N ILE A 227 15.00 -4.07 27.98
CA ILE A 227 16.31 -3.42 27.74
C ILE A 227 17.45 -4.33 28.21
N ASN A 228 17.40 -4.85 29.43
CA ASN A 228 18.43 -5.71 29.99
C ASN A 228 18.59 -7.01 29.19
N LYS A 229 17.47 -7.64 28.79
CA LYS A 229 17.47 -8.86 27.95
C LYS A 229 18.18 -8.57 26.62
N MET A 230 17.74 -7.55 25.90
CA MET A 230 18.29 -7.20 24.60
C MET A 230 19.77 -6.84 24.66
N THR A 231 20.17 -6.06 25.68
CA THR A 231 21.57 -5.72 25.93
C THR A 231 22.43 -6.98 26.01
N LYS A 232 22.04 -7.92 26.90
CA LYS A 232 22.76 -9.16 27.10
C LYS A 232 22.81 -10.04 25.83
N GLU A 233 21.71 -10.14 25.09
CA GLU A 233 21.65 -10.96 23.87
C GLU A 233 22.53 -10.38 22.75
N ILE A 234 22.67 -9.05 22.68
CA ILE A 234 23.59 -8.39 21.74
C ILE A 234 25.05 -8.62 22.16
N GLU A 235 25.37 -8.41 23.46
CA GLU A 235 26.73 -8.63 23.99
C GLU A 235 27.19 -10.07 23.84
N ASP A 236 26.30 -11.03 24.10
CA ASP A 236 26.55 -12.46 23.93
C ASP A 236 26.49 -12.92 22.46
N LYS A 237 26.25 -12.04 21.49
CA LYS A 237 26.08 -12.31 20.05
C LYS A 237 25.04 -13.40 19.76
N LYS A 238 23.94 -13.42 20.53
CA LYS A 238 22.84 -14.37 20.40
C LYS A 238 21.83 -13.99 19.33
N ILE A 239 21.93 -12.81 18.73
CA ILE A 239 21.10 -12.35 17.62
C ILE A 239 21.86 -12.43 16.30
N ALA A 240 21.12 -12.58 15.19
CA ALA A 240 21.71 -12.64 13.85
C ALA A 240 22.17 -11.24 13.39
N PHE A 241 21.33 -10.23 13.53
CA PHE A 241 21.60 -8.83 13.23
C PHE A 241 20.53 -7.94 13.86
N PHE A 242 20.75 -6.62 13.81
CA PHE A 242 19.79 -5.60 14.24
C PHE A 242 19.26 -4.85 13.03
N VAL A 243 17.91 -4.71 12.90
CA VAL A 243 17.28 -3.88 11.86
C VAL A 243 16.97 -2.51 12.44
N ASN A 244 17.48 -1.48 11.80
CA ASN A 244 17.28 -0.09 12.19
C ASN A 244 16.44 0.66 11.18
N ASN A 245 15.24 1.11 11.58
CA ASN A 245 14.48 2.12 10.82
C ASN A 245 15.20 3.46 10.94
N THR A 246 15.68 4.01 9.82
CA THR A 246 16.44 5.27 9.83
C THR A 246 15.57 6.51 9.93
N GLN A 247 14.25 6.37 9.81
CA GLN A 247 13.28 7.48 9.87
C GLN A 247 12.68 7.64 11.27
N ALA A 248 12.67 6.58 12.08
CA ALA A 248 12.28 6.65 13.47
C ALA A 248 13.49 6.40 14.38
N SER A 249 13.94 7.40 15.11
CA SER A 249 15.13 7.28 15.95
C SER A 249 14.89 7.89 17.33
N SER A 250 14.66 7.02 18.34
CA SER A 250 14.76 7.39 19.76
C SER A 250 16.22 7.29 20.25
N SER A 251 16.51 7.89 21.42
CA SER A 251 17.80 7.72 22.11
C SER A 251 18.10 6.26 22.43
N THR A 252 17.07 5.50 22.80
CA THR A 252 17.14 4.08 23.11
C THR A 252 17.53 3.25 21.87
N VAL A 253 16.89 3.49 20.71
CA VAL A 253 17.25 2.84 19.44
C VAL A 253 18.69 3.14 19.06
N LYS A 254 19.13 4.41 19.16
CA LYS A 254 20.53 4.81 18.90
C LYS A 254 21.52 4.07 19.79
N THR A 255 21.16 3.85 21.06
CA THR A 255 21.99 3.09 22.00
C THR A 255 22.15 1.64 21.56
N PHE A 256 21.06 0.96 21.17
CA PHE A 256 21.14 -0.42 20.67
C PHE A 256 21.90 -0.54 19.35
N VAL A 257 21.73 0.40 18.43
CA VAL A 257 22.53 0.43 17.18
C VAL A 257 24.03 0.56 17.48
N LYS A 258 24.41 1.43 18.43
CA LYS A 258 25.81 1.56 18.88
C LYS A 258 26.31 0.28 19.55
N LEU A 259 25.49 -0.32 20.42
CA LEU A 259 25.83 -1.56 21.11
C LEU A 259 26.05 -2.71 20.13
N ALA A 260 25.14 -2.88 19.15
CA ALA A 260 25.27 -3.91 18.11
C ALA A 260 26.59 -3.74 17.34
N LYS A 261 26.89 -2.53 16.85
CA LYS A 261 28.13 -2.22 16.14
C LYS A 261 29.37 -2.49 16.99
N LYS A 262 29.38 -2.07 18.27
CA LYS A 262 30.49 -2.30 19.21
C LYS A 262 30.78 -3.78 19.40
N ASN A 263 29.77 -4.63 19.42
CA ASN A 263 29.92 -6.07 19.60
C ASN A 263 30.06 -6.85 18.29
N GLY A 264 30.19 -6.16 17.14
CA GLY A 264 30.33 -6.82 15.84
C GLY A 264 29.06 -7.51 15.34
N VAL A 265 27.87 -7.15 15.90
CA VAL A 265 26.57 -7.57 15.39
C VAL A 265 26.21 -6.71 14.19
N PRO A 266 25.91 -7.30 13.02
CA PRO A 266 25.57 -6.52 11.84
C PRO A 266 24.31 -5.66 12.05
N VAL A 267 24.26 -4.49 11.39
CA VAL A 267 23.08 -3.60 11.41
C VAL A 267 22.57 -3.42 9.99
N LEU A 268 21.28 -3.76 9.78
CA LEU A 268 20.57 -3.53 8.53
C LEU A 268 19.73 -2.25 8.64
N SER A 269 20.00 -1.26 7.79
CA SER A 269 19.24 -0.03 7.75
C SER A 269 18.07 -0.15 6.77
N VAL A 270 16.87 0.22 7.20
CA VAL A 270 15.64 0.21 6.41
C VAL A 270 14.91 1.56 6.53
N ARG A 271 13.85 1.76 5.76
CA ARG A 271 13.03 2.98 5.71
C ARG A 271 11.56 2.64 5.52
N GLU A 272 10.68 3.57 5.82
CA GLU A 272 9.23 3.46 5.60
C GLU A 272 8.78 4.01 4.24
N THR A 273 9.52 4.93 3.68
CA THR A 273 9.17 5.64 2.44
C THR A 273 10.18 5.33 1.34
N ILE A 274 9.70 5.28 0.09
CA ILE A 274 10.59 5.11 -1.07
C ILE A 274 11.57 6.29 -1.13
N PRO A 275 12.88 6.05 -1.24
CA PRO A 275 13.86 7.11 -1.43
C PRO A 275 13.56 7.94 -2.69
N ASN A 276 13.88 9.24 -2.65
CA ASN A 276 13.73 10.10 -3.82
C ASN A 276 14.47 9.51 -5.02
N HIS A 277 13.90 9.66 -6.23
CA HIS A 277 14.46 9.15 -7.49
C HIS A 277 14.62 7.64 -7.59
N THR A 278 13.90 6.89 -6.75
CA THR A 278 13.89 5.41 -6.74
C THR A 278 12.47 4.90 -7.04
N THR A 279 12.36 3.71 -7.64
CA THR A 279 11.08 3.02 -7.83
C THR A 279 10.81 2.05 -6.69
N TYR A 280 9.55 1.66 -6.49
CA TYR A 280 9.20 0.62 -5.51
C TYR A 280 9.95 -0.69 -5.77
N LEU A 281 10.06 -1.10 -7.05
CA LEU A 281 10.75 -2.34 -7.42
C LEU A 281 12.25 -2.30 -7.12
N ASP A 282 12.92 -1.19 -7.41
CA ASP A 282 14.36 -1.05 -7.15
C ASP A 282 14.61 -0.99 -5.64
N TRP A 283 13.80 -0.25 -4.90
CA TRP A 283 13.87 -0.15 -3.45
C TRP A 283 13.66 -1.52 -2.78
N MET A 284 12.63 -2.29 -3.18
CA MET A 284 12.41 -3.64 -2.65
C MET A 284 13.54 -4.60 -3.03
N LYS A 285 14.01 -4.54 -4.29
CA LYS A 285 15.14 -5.35 -4.73
C LYS A 285 16.38 -5.10 -3.88
N GLU A 286 16.72 -3.83 -3.62
CA GLU A 286 17.84 -3.44 -2.78
C GLU A 286 17.69 -3.96 -1.34
N ASN A 287 16.52 -3.74 -0.72
CA ASN A 287 16.27 -4.20 0.65
C ASN A 287 16.39 -5.73 0.78
N TYR A 288 15.77 -6.50 -0.10
CA TYR A 288 15.87 -7.96 -0.08
C TYR A 288 17.27 -8.48 -0.45
N GLN A 289 18.01 -7.75 -1.27
CA GLN A 289 19.41 -8.07 -1.57
C GLN A 289 20.31 -7.82 -0.35
N ASN A 290 20.12 -6.69 0.34
CA ASN A 290 20.83 -6.37 1.56
C ASN A 290 20.53 -7.40 2.66
N LEU A 291 19.25 -7.81 2.80
CA LEU A 291 18.85 -8.87 3.72
C LEU A 291 19.53 -10.22 3.38
N ALA A 292 19.58 -10.60 2.11
CA ALA A 292 20.24 -11.83 1.68
C ALA A 292 21.76 -11.82 1.86
N ASN A 293 22.37 -10.64 1.89
CA ASN A 293 23.83 -10.48 2.04
C ASN A 293 24.26 -10.33 3.50
N ILE A 294 23.41 -9.82 4.39
CA ILE A 294 23.76 -9.62 5.81
C ILE A 294 24.04 -10.95 6.52
N SER A 295 23.36 -12.03 6.11
CA SER A 295 23.55 -13.37 6.67
C SER A 295 24.83 -14.07 6.20
N LYS A 296 25.61 -13.44 5.32
CA LYS A 296 26.90 -13.97 4.83
C LYS A 296 28.10 -13.40 5.58
N LYS A 297 27.87 -12.37 6.39
CA LYS A 297 28.88 -11.73 7.24
C LYS A 297 28.86 -12.33 8.63
#